data_df3a0546a60be97ec4a58945a760dcca
#
_entry.id   df3a0546a60be97ec4a58945a760dcca
#
_cell.length_a   1.000
_cell.length_b   1.000
_cell.length_c   1.000
_cell.angle_alpha   90.00
_cell.angle_beta   90.00
_cell.angle_gamma   90.00
#
_symmetry.space_group_name_H-M   'P 1'
#
loop_
_entity.id
_entity.type
_entity.pdbx_description
1 polymer ?
#
loop_
_entity_poly.entity_id
_entity_poly.type
_entity_poly.pdbx_seq_one_letter_code
_entity_poly.pdbx_strand_id
1 'polypeptide(L)'
;SEEGNTQGLNIFSCDVRKFTNKLKVPQMGWNIIKNLKGPLYEKIENSYVYLVHSYYVPVIKSTISVTDYGLEYSSAIQKDNFYGVQFHPEKSSKVGSNILKNFLNL
;
A
#
# COMPACT_ATOMS: atom_id res chain seq x y z
N SER A 1 -7.73 -3.43 -7.05
CA SER A 1 -8.54 -4.24 -6.14
C SER A 1 -7.81 -5.50 -5.73
N GLU A 2 -7.93 -5.88 -4.49
CA GLU A 2 -7.27 -7.07 -3.99
C GLU A 2 -7.95 -8.37 -4.43
N GLU A 3 -9.21 -8.30 -4.77
CA GLU A 3 -9.97 -9.49 -5.15
C GLU A 3 -9.84 -9.78 -6.63
N GLY A 4 -8.91 -10.68 -6.96
CA GLY A 4 -8.82 -11.26 -8.29
C GLY A 4 -8.47 -10.29 -9.40
N ASN A 5 -7.97 -9.13 -9.11
CA ASN A 5 -7.56 -8.20 -10.15
C ASN A 5 -6.17 -8.57 -10.66
N THR A 6 -6.12 -9.56 -11.52
CA THR A 6 -4.88 -10.08 -12.05
C THR A 6 -4.20 -9.13 -13.04
N GLN A 7 -4.96 -8.23 -13.67
CA GLN A 7 -4.37 -7.28 -14.62
C GLN A 7 -3.40 -6.32 -13.96
N GLY A 8 -3.75 -5.80 -12.78
CA GLY A 8 -2.86 -4.95 -12.02
C GLY A 8 -1.59 -5.67 -11.61
N LEU A 9 -1.71 -6.93 -11.23
CA LEU A 9 -0.57 -7.75 -10.83
C LEU A 9 0.38 -8.03 -11.98
N ASN A 10 -0.13 -8.17 -13.20
CA ASN A 10 0.70 -8.41 -14.38
C ASN A 10 1.66 -7.25 -14.64
N ILE A 11 1.22 -6.02 -14.37
CA ILE A 11 2.08 -4.84 -14.53
C ILE A 11 3.27 -4.90 -13.59
N PHE A 12 3.06 -5.37 -12.36
CA PHE A 12 4.07 -5.38 -11.32
C PHE A 12 4.83 -6.71 -11.21
N SER A 13 4.41 -7.73 -11.95
CA SER A 13 5.04 -9.05 -11.92
C SER A 13 5.22 -9.56 -10.49
N CYS A 14 4.17 -9.50 -9.68
CA CYS A 14 4.23 -9.89 -8.28
C CYS A 14 3.04 -10.77 -7.90
N ASP A 15 3.22 -11.50 -6.80
CA ASP A 15 2.18 -12.36 -6.23
C ASP A 15 1.43 -11.62 -5.13
N VAL A 16 0.12 -11.84 -5.09
CA VAL A 16 -0.69 -11.43 -3.95
C VAL A 16 -0.89 -12.64 -3.06
N ARG A 17 -0.67 -12.45 -1.75
CA ARG A 17 -0.77 -13.51 -0.77
C ARG A 17 -1.83 -13.17 0.26
N LYS A 18 -2.47 -14.21 0.83
CA LYS A 18 -3.42 -14.03 1.91
C LYS A 18 -2.67 -14.06 3.25
N PHE A 19 -3.10 -13.21 4.20
CA PHE A 19 -2.58 -13.27 5.57
C PHE A 19 -2.85 -14.65 6.16
N THR A 20 -1.91 -15.11 7.00
CA THR A 20 -2.03 -16.42 7.63
C THR A 20 -3.13 -16.45 8.68
N ASN A 21 -3.58 -17.65 9.04
CA ASN A 21 -4.62 -17.84 10.06
C ASN A 21 -4.21 -17.37 11.46
N LYS A 22 -2.92 -17.10 11.66
CA LYS A 22 -2.41 -16.60 12.95
C LYS A 22 -2.69 -15.13 13.17
N LEU A 23 -3.10 -14.42 12.11
CA LEU A 23 -3.39 -13.00 12.17
C LEU A 23 -4.89 -12.78 12.04
N LYS A 24 -5.38 -11.70 12.65
CA LYS A 24 -6.77 -11.30 12.46
C LYS A 24 -6.94 -10.83 11.02
N VAL A 25 -7.85 -11.47 10.30
CA VAL A 25 -8.09 -11.19 8.87
C VAL A 25 -9.56 -10.83 8.68
N PRO A 26 -9.88 -9.74 7.97
CA PRO A 26 -8.95 -8.79 7.33
C PRO A 26 -8.22 -7.90 8.32
N GLN A 27 -7.07 -7.36 7.92
CA GLN A 27 -6.49 -6.23 8.63
C GLN A 27 -7.46 -5.07 8.49
N MET A 28 -7.88 -4.48 9.62
CA MET A 28 -8.87 -3.42 9.59
C MET A 28 -8.47 -2.36 10.61
N GLY A 29 -8.32 -1.12 10.16
CA GLY A 29 -7.99 -0.02 11.03
C GLY A 29 -6.75 0.73 10.57
N TRP A 30 -6.19 1.53 11.49
CA TRP A 30 -5.05 2.38 11.21
C TRP A 30 -3.74 1.65 11.45
N ASN A 31 -2.81 1.80 10.54
CA ASN A 31 -1.45 1.29 10.70
C ASN A 31 -0.48 2.23 9.97
N ILE A 32 0.79 2.12 10.32
CA ILE A 32 1.79 3.07 9.83
C ILE A 32 2.39 2.61 8.49
N ILE A 33 2.61 3.57 7.59
CA ILE A 33 3.45 3.37 6.41
C ILE A 33 4.84 3.89 6.72
N LYS A 34 5.86 3.14 6.34
CA LYS A 34 7.26 3.46 6.58
C LYS A 34 8.12 3.16 5.37
N ASN A 35 9.37 3.56 5.40
CA ASN A 35 10.32 3.38 4.29
C ASN A 35 9.79 3.99 2.99
N LEU A 36 9.27 5.21 3.09
CA LEU A 36 8.63 5.91 1.98
C LEU A 36 9.64 6.29 0.91
N LYS A 37 9.29 6.04 -0.36
CA LYS A 37 10.14 6.33 -1.51
C LYS A 37 9.31 6.94 -2.64
N GLY A 38 9.96 7.78 -3.42
CA GLY A 38 9.41 8.26 -4.68
C GLY A 38 8.48 9.47 -4.56
N PRO A 39 8.02 9.98 -5.71
CA PRO A 39 7.29 11.25 -5.76
C PRO A 39 5.89 11.20 -5.15
N LEU A 40 5.28 10.00 -5.03
CA LEU A 40 3.98 9.88 -4.38
C LEU A 40 4.04 10.35 -2.93
N TYR A 41 5.19 10.16 -2.28
CA TYR A 41 5.37 10.49 -0.87
C TYR A 41 6.18 11.77 -0.66
N GLU A 42 6.27 12.63 -1.66
CA GLU A 42 7.01 13.87 -1.54
C GLU A 42 6.46 14.71 -0.38
N LYS A 43 7.35 15.13 0.53
CA LYS A 43 7.00 15.91 1.73
C LYS A 43 6.08 15.16 2.70
N ILE A 44 6.00 13.84 2.59
CA ILE A 44 5.21 13.00 3.48
C ILE A 44 6.15 12.17 4.33
N GLU A 45 5.91 12.17 5.65
CA GLU A 45 6.64 11.37 6.60
C GLU A 45 5.88 10.08 6.91
N ASN A 46 6.53 9.17 7.64
CA ASN A 46 5.87 7.97 8.14
C ASN A 46 4.60 8.37 8.88
N SER A 47 3.49 7.80 8.50
CA SER A 47 2.18 8.24 8.98
C SER A 47 1.22 7.06 9.06
N TYR A 48 0.16 7.23 9.84
CA TYR A 48 -0.91 6.25 9.90
C TYR A 48 -1.87 6.42 8.74
N VAL A 49 -2.27 5.29 8.15
CA VAL A 49 -3.25 5.24 7.07
C VAL A 49 -4.29 4.19 7.41
N TYR A 50 -5.46 4.28 6.79
CA TYR A 50 -6.55 3.35 7.02
C TYR A 50 -6.47 2.17 6.08
N LEU A 51 -6.55 0.96 6.61
CA LEU A 51 -6.41 -0.29 5.88
C LEU A 51 -7.58 -1.22 6.15
N VAL A 52 -8.10 -1.84 5.08
CA VAL A 52 -9.08 -2.93 5.17
C VAL A 52 -8.73 -3.91 4.05
N HIS A 53 -8.06 -5.01 4.39
CA HIS A 53 -7.67 -5.98 3.37
C HIS A 53 -7.31 -7.33 3.99
N SER A 54 -7.47 -8.38 3.19
CA SER A 54 -7.14 -9.75 3.58
C SER A 54 -5.92 -10.29 2.86
N TYR A 55 -5.53 -9.65 1.77
CA TYR A 55 -4.41 -10.04 0.93
C TYR A 55 -3.36 -8.95 0.93
N TYR A 56 -2.13 -9.32 0.64
CA TYR A 56 -1.03 -8.37 0.64
C TYR A 56 -0.04 -8.70 -0.47
N VAL A 57 0.70 -7.68 -0.89
CA VAL A 57 1.84 -7.83 -1.79
C VAL A 57 3.10 -7.88 -0.93
N PRO A 58 3.93 -8.92 -1.04
CA PRO A 58 5.18 -8.96 -0.28
C PRO A 58 6.10 -7.79 -0.64
N VAL A 59 7.11 -7.55 0.18
CA VAL A 59 8.12 -6.54 -0.15
C VAL A 59 8.87 -7.00 -1.40
N ILE A 60 8.83 -6.17 -2.44
CA ILE A 60 9.43 -6.47 -3.74
C ILE A 60 10.25 -5.27 -4.20
N LYS A 61 10.90 -5.39 -5.35
CA LYS A 61 11.74 -4.31 -5.90
C LYS A 61 10.95 -3.02 -6.13
N SER A 62 9.67 -3.14 -6.50
CA SER A 62 8.81 -1.99 -6.78
C SER A 62 8.17 -1.38 -5.53
N THR A 63 8.48 -1.88 -4.34
CA THR A 63 7.90 -1.38 -3.09
C THR A 63 8.36 0.05 -2.80
N ILE A 64 7.40 0.94 -2.54
CA ILE A 64 7.70 2.33 -2.17
C ILE A 64 7.26 2.67 -0.74
N SER A 65 6.53 1.79 -0.09
CA SER A 65 6.28 1.89 1.35
C SER A 65 5.97 0.52 1.91
N VAL A 66 6.24 0.37 3.20
CA VAL A 66 6.12 -0.90 3.91
C VAL A 66 5.25 -0.70 5.13
N THR A 67 4.43 -1.69 5.44
CA THR A 67 3.64 -1.74 6.65
C THR A 67 3.84 -3.09 7.32
N ASP A 68 3.82 -3.11 8.65
CA ASP A 68 3.97 -4.34 9.43
C ASP A 68 2.63 -4.73 10.06
N TYR A 69 2.16 -5.94 9.73
CA TYR A 69 0.98 -6.53 10.37
C TYR A 69 1.29 -7.99 10.68
N GLY A 70 2.16 -8.20 11.67
CA GLY A 70 2.70 -9.52 11.96
C GLY A 70 3.76 -9.98 10.98
N LEU A 71 3.81 -9.36 9.82
CA LEU A 71 4.85 -9.50 8.80
C LEU A 71 4.92 -8.19 8.03
N GLU A 72 6.06 -7.91 7.43
CA GLU A 72 6.21 -6.72 6.59
C GLU A 72 5.70 -7.00 5.19
N TYR A 73 4.94 -6.05 4.65
CA TYR A 73 4.42 -6.16 3.29
C TYR A 73 4.42 -4.80 2.61
N SER A 74 4.23 -4.80 1.29
CA SER A 74 4.15 -3.55 0.52
C SER A 74 2.83 -2.87 0.78
N SER A 75 2.86 -1.68 1.37
CA SER A 75 1.66 -0.84 1.48
C SER A 75 1.47 0.00 0.22
N ALA A 76 2.51 0.17 -0.58
CA ALA A 76 2.41 0.77 -1.91
C ALA A 76 3.54 0.28 -2.80
N ILE A 77 3.26 0.22 -4.09
CA ILE A 77 4.23 -0.18 -5.12
C ILE A 77 4.15 0.80 -6.30
N GLN A 78 5.26 0.92 -7.01
CA GLN A 78 5.35 1.78 -8.18
C GLN A 78 6.17 1.11 -9.26
N LYS A 79 5.66 1.14 -10.50
CA LYS A 79 6.41 0.73 -11.68
C LYS A 79 6.17 1.78 -12.75
N ASP A 80 7.24 2.51 -13.13
CA ASP A 80 7.14 3.63 -14.06
C ASP A 80 6.13 4.66 -13.53
N ASN A 81 5.05 4.91 -14.27
CA ASN A 81 3.99 5.83 -13.83
C ASN A 81 2.75 5.11 -13.28
N PHE A 82 2.85 3.81 -13.00
CA PHE A 82 1.77 3.04 -12.40
C PHE A 82 2.00 2.91 -10.90
N TYR A 83 0.96 3.18 -10.12
CA TYR A 83 0.98 3.12 -8.66
C TYR A 83 -0.10 2.21 -8.15
N GLY A 84 0.22 1.41 -7.13
CA GLY A 84 -0.75 0.63 -6.40
C GLY A 84 -0.59 0.85 -4.91
N VAL A 85 -1.68 1.09 -4.21
CA VAL A 85 -1.66 1.27 -2.76
C VAL A 85 -2.61 0.27 -2.11
N GLN A 86 -2.24 -0.20 -0.92
CA GLN A 86 -3.06 -1.13 -0.16
C GLN A 86 -4.03 -0.40 0.76
N PHE A 87 -3.68 0.79 1.19
CA PHE A 87 -4.51 1.60 2.06
C PHE A 87 -5.54 2.41 1.26
N HIS A 88 -6.50 2.99 1.99
CA HIS A 88 -7.53 3.85 1.41
C HIS A 88 -7.14 5.31 1.64
N PRO A 89 -6.57 6.01 0.64
CA PRO A 89 -6.19 7.42 0.83
C PRO A 89 -7.38 8.29 1.19
N GLU A 90 -8.54 8.00 0.60
CA GLU A 90 -9.76 8.77 0.86
C GLU A 90 -10.26 8.63 2.31
N LYS A 91 -9.80 7.60 3.03
CA LYS A 91 -10.16 7.35 4.44
C LYS A 91 -8.99 7.58 5.39
N SER A 92 -7.88 8.10 4.89
CA SER A 92 -6.65 8.23 5.66
C SER A 92 -6.38 9.67 6.10
N SER A 93 -7.44 10.44 6.31
CA SER A 93 -7.35 11.78 6.88
C SER A 93 -6.50 12.72 6.02
N LYS A 94 -5.77 13.64 6.65
CA LYS A 94 -4.96 14.63 5.95
C LYS A 94 -3.81 14.01 5.16
N VAL A 95 -3.17 12.98 5.72
CA VAL A 95 -2.07 12.33 5.01
C VAL A 95 -2.56 11.68 3.72
N GLY A 96 -3.74 11.06 3.75
CA GLY A 96 -4.35 10.49 2.56
C GLY A 96 -4.65 11.55 1.51
N SER A 97 -5.18 12.69 1.93
CA SER A 97 -5.43 13.81 1.02
C SER A 97 -4.14 14.32 0.38
N ASN A 98 -3.05 14.40 1.14
CA ASN A 98 -1.77 14.84 0.62
C ASN A 98 -1.19 13.82 -0.39
N ILE A 99 -1.36 12.54 -0.13
CA ILE A 99 -0.93 11.49 -1.06
C ILE A 99 -1.71 11.59 -2.38
N LEU A 100 -3.03 11.75 -2.31
CA LEU A 100 -3.86 11.93 -3.50
C LEU A 100 -3.45 13.18 -4.28
N LYS A 101 -3.17 14.26 -3.58
CA LYS A 101 -2.72 15.50 -4.20
C LYS A 101 -1.39 15.30 -4.92
N ASN A 102 -0.46 14.60 -4.30
CA ASN A 102 0.82 14.27 -4.93
C ASN A 102 0.59 13.44 -6.19
N PHE A 103 -0.30 12.46 -6.12
CA PHE A 103 -0.61 11.61 -7.27
C PHE A 103 -1.16 12.43 -8.44
N LEU A 104 -2.06 13.36 -8.16
CA LEU A 104 -2.65 14.19 -9.20
C LEU A 104 -1.64 15.16 -9.85
N ASN A 105 -0.54 15.43 -9.18
CA ASN A 105 0.51 16.34 -9.65
C ASN A 105 1.71 15.61 -10.28
N LEU A 106 1.62 14.32 -10.46
CA LEU A 106 2.70 13.54 -11.09
C LEU A 106 2.78 13.72 -12.59
#